data_0cfc6db443addca0b93872db8f62b493
#
_entry.id   0cfc6db443addca0b93872db8f62b493
#
_cell.length_a   1.000
_cell.length_b   1.000
_cell.length_c   1.000
_cell.angle_alpha   90.00
_cell.angle_beta   90.00
_cell.angle_gamma   90.00
#
_symmetry.space_group_name_H-M   'P 1'
#
loop_
_entity.id
_entity.type
_entity.pdbx_description
1 polymer ?
#
loop_
_entity_poly.entity_id
_entity_poly.type
_entity_poly.pdbx_seq_one_letter_code
_entity_poly.pdbx_strand_id
1 'polypeptide(L)'
;SKSNGDRGILKNELEKIELYIHDKKKLTQSNLLKLINISENYSISELVDNCLAKNKNKINNILNENNFSNEDCVVIVRTFINKSKKILKLSNEFEINKNLDLTISSAKPPIFWKDKEITKQQLSKWKPENIKNLIYELSEIELKIKKNLNNSIYLVTNFILEKSISQN
;
A
#
# COMPACT_ATOMS: atom_id res chain seq x y z
N SER A 1 -1.74 13.78 -8.73
CA SER A 1 -2.45 12.74 -9.49
C SER A 1 -2.67 11.54 -8.56
N LYS A 2 -3.93 11.22 -8.24
CA LYS A 2 -4.30 10.17 -7.27
C LYS A 2 -4.19 8.74 -7.83
N SER A 3 -3.87 8.56 -9.11
CA SER A 3 -3.75 7.25 -9.76
C SER A 3 -2.37 6.60 -9.63
N ASN A 4 -1.44 7.20 -8.89
CA ASN A 4 -0.04 6.73 -8.78
C ASN A 4 0.63 6.41 -10.13
N GLY A 5 0.16 7.04 -11.22
CA GLY A 5 0.66 6.82 -12.57
C GLY A 5 0.19 5.51 -13.23
N ASP A 6 -0.66 4.72 -12.57
CA ASP A 6 -1.26 3.53 -13.17
C ASP A 6 -2.38 3.95 -14.12
N ARG A 7 -2.12 3.77 -15.43
CA ARG A 7 -3.07 4.12 -16.49
C ARG A 7 -4.31 3.23 -16.50
N GLY A 8 -4.20 1.98 -16.03
CA GLY A 8 -5.33 1.06 -15.95
C GLY A 8 -6.32 1.50 -14.89
N ILE A 9 -5.84 1.87 -13.69
CA ILE A 9 -6.68 2.42 -12.62
C ILE A 9 -7.34 3.71 -13.08
N LEU A 10 -6.59 4.63 -13.69
CA LEU A 10 -7.14 5.89 -14.18
C LEU A 10 -8.24 5.67 -15.23
N LYS A 11 -8.03 4.75 -16.17
CA LYS A 11 -9.01 4.41 -17.20
C LYS A 11 -10.31 3.89 -16.58
N ASN A 12 -10.21 2.92 -15.68
CA ASN A 12 -11.38 2.36 -15.00
C ASN A 12 -12.16 3.42 -14.20
N GLU A 13 -11.46 4.35 -13.54
CA GLU A 13 -12.11 5.42 -12.80
C GLU A 13 -12.80 6.44 -13.74
N LEU A 14 -12.21 6.72 -14.90
CA LEU A 14 -12.82 7.58 -15.92
C LEU A 14 -14.06 6.91 -16.54
N GLU A 15 -14.02 5.61 -16.84
CA GLU A 15 -15.18 4.85 -17.34
C GLU A 15 -16.35 4.87 -16.36
N LYS A 16 -16.11 4.76 -15.04
CA LYS A 16 -17.17 4.91 -14.03
C LYS A 16 -17.82 6.31 -14.07
N ILE A 17 -17.01 7.36 -14.24
CA ILE A 17 -17.50 8.73 -14.34
C ILE A 17 -18.32 8.91 -15.62
N GLU A 18 -17.85 8.40 -16.76
CA GLU A 18 -18.59 8.43 -18.03
C GLU A 18 -19.96 7.75 -17.93
N LEU A 19 -20.00 6.55 -17.36
CA LEU A 19 -21.25 5.81 -17.15
C LEU A 19 -22.23 6.59 -16.26
N TYR A 20 -21.72 7.24 -15.19
CA TYR A 20 -22.56 8.05 -14.31
C TYR A 20 -23.13 9.28 -15.00
N ILE A 21 -22.35 9.95 -15.86
CA ILE A 21 -22.80 11.13 -16.63
C ILE A 21 -23.78 10.72 -17.72
N HIS A 22 -23.59 9.56 -18.34
CA HIS A 22 -24.49 9.05 -19.39
C HIS A 22 -25.93 8.90 -18.90
N ASP A 23 -26.11 8.57 -17.62
CA ASP A 23 -27.42 8.52 -16.93
C ASP A 23 -28.03 9.91 -16.63
N LYS A 24 -27.52 11.00 -17.24
CA LYS A 24 -27.95 12.40 -17.06
C LYS A 24 -27.94 12.91 -15.62
N LYS A 25 -27.18 12.30 -14.74
CA LYS A 25 -26.99 12.74 -13.35
C LYS A 25 -25.98 13.88 -13.28
N LYS A 26 -26.32 14.97 -12.58
CA LYS A 26 -25.37 16.06 -12.35
C LYS A 26 -24.20 15.57 -11.52
N LEU A 27 -22.99 15.74 -12.03
CA LEU A 27 -21.74 15.41 -11.33
C LEU A 27 -21.49 16.49 -10.27
N THR A 28 -21.73 16.17 -9.01
CA THR A 28 -21.35 17.00 -7.88
C THR A 28 -20.00 16.50 -7.31
N GLN A 29 -19.25 17.37 -6.64
CA GLN A 29 -17.99 16.98 -5.99
C GLN A 29 -18.18 15.82 -5.00
N SER A 30 -19.31 15.81 -4.26
CA SER A 30 -19.67 14.74 -3.35
C SER A 30 -19.93 13.41 -4.08
N ASN A 31 -20.59 13.44 -5.23
CA ASN A 31 -20.84 12.25 -6.04
C ASN A 31 -19.56 11.73 -6.70
N LEU A 32 -18.71 12.64 -7.14
CA LEU A 32 -17.40 12.30 -7.68
C LEU A 32 -16.54 11.56 -6.64
N LEU A 33 -16.51 12.05 -5.41
CA LEU A 33 -15.77 11.41 -4.31
C LEU A 33 -16.30 10.02 -3.96
N LYS A 34 -17.61 9.80 -4.07
CA LYS A 34 -18.24 8.47 -3.86
C LYS A 34 -17.97 7.50 -5.01
N LEU A 35 -17.92 8.00 -6.25
CA LEU A 35 -17.65 7.19 -7.44
C LEU A 35 -16.19 6.74 -7.51
N ILE A 36 -15.30 7.56 -7.01
CA ILE A 36 -13.86 7.34 -7.11
C ILE A 36 -13.34 6.84 -5.77
N ASN A 37 -13.18 5.52 -5.60
CA ASN A 37 -12.50 4.90 -4.46
C ASN A 37 -10.99 5.26 -4.38
N ILE A 38 -10.61 6.40 -4.98
CA ILE A 38 -9.21 6.85 -5.04
C ILE A 38 -8.71 7.24 -3.65
N SER A 39 -9.59 7.81 -2.80
CA SER A 39 -9.19 8.24 -1.46
C SER A 39 -8.88 7.04 -0.56
N GLU A 40 -9.70 5.99 -0.61
CA GLU A 40 -9.50 4.77 0.18
C GLU A 40 -8.24 4.01 -0.28
N ASN A 41 -8.08 3.81 -1.58
CA ASN A 41 -6.88 3.18 -2.13
C ASN A 41 -5.61 3.99 -1.84
N TYR A 42 -5.70 5.32 -1.81
CA TYR A 42 -4.58 6.17 -1.43
C TYR A 42 -4.23 5.99 0.06
N SER A 43 -5.22 6.00 0.94
CA SER A 43 -5.02 5.77 2.38
C SER A 43 -4.42 4.39 2.67
N ILE A 44 -4.88 3.35 1.97
CA ILE A 44 -4.33 1.99 2.08
C ILE A 44 -2.86 1.97 1.59
N SER A 45 -2.58 2.60 0.46
CA SER A 45 -1.23 2.69 -0.08
C SER A 45 -0.30 3.41 0.89
N GLU A 46 -0.73 4.54 1.45
CA GLU A 46 0.02 5.34 2.41
C GLU A 46 0.23 4.59 3.74
N LEU A 47 -0.79 3.88 4.23
CA LEU A 47 -0.69 3.02 5.42
C LEU A 47 0.42 1.99 5.28
N VAL A 48 0.42 1.26 4.16
CA VAL A 48 1.40 0.22 3.88
C VAL A 48 2.81 0.80 3.71
N ASP A 49 2.95 1.92 3.01
CA ASP A 49 4.25 2.58 2.84
C ASP A 49 4.85 3.02 4.18
N ASN A 50 4.01 3.58 5.06
CA ASN A 50 4.47 4.00 6.39
C ASN A 50 4.73 2.81 7.31
N CYS A 51 4.03 1.69 7.17
CA CYS A 51 4.33 0.47 7.90
C CYS A 51 5.70 -0.11 7.49
N LEU A 52 5.97 -0.20 6.19
CA LEU A 52 7.28 -0.61 5.68
C LEU A 52 8.40 0.37 6.08
N ALA A 53 8.11 1.65 6.17
CA ALA A 53 9.06 2.66 6.66
C ALA A 53 9.17 2.74 8.20
N LYS A 54 8.34 1.97 8.93
CA LYS A 54 8.25 1.96 10.41
C LYS A 54 7.90 3.34 11.01
N ASN A 55 7.06 4.11 10.32
CA ASN A 55 6.61 5.44 10.72
C ASN A 55 5.37 5.35 11.64
N LYS A 56 5.56 4.94 12.90
CA LYS A 56 4.50 4.66 13.87
C LYS A 56 3.47 5.78 14.02
N ASN A 57 3.91 7.03 14.11
CA ASN A 57 2.98 8.17 14.29
C ASN A 57 2.05 8.32 13.08
N LYS A 58 2.57 8.20 11.86
CA LYS A 58 1.75 8.28 10.65
C LYS A 58 0.78 7.11 10.53
N ILE A 59 1.21 5.90 10.90
CA ILE A 59 0.35 4.71 10.91
C ILE A 59 -0.85 4.95 11.85
N ASN A 60 -0.60 5.39 13.08
CA ASN A 60 -1.67 5.67 14.04
C ASN A 60 -2.64 6.74 13.53
N ASN A 61 -2.13 7.82 12.93
CA ASN A 61 -3.00 8.86 12.36
C ASN A 61 -3.86 8.30 11.23
N ILE A 62 -3.28 7.55 10.29
CA ILE A 62 -4.01 6.96 9.17
C ILE A 62 -5.09 5.98 9.66
N LEU A 63 -4.78 5.13 10.64
CA LEU A 63 -5.74 4.19 11.22
C LEU A 63 -6.88 4.89 11.95
N ASN A 64 -6.61 6.04 12.60
CA ASN A 64 -7.63 6.81 13.31
C ASN A 64 -8.51 7.67 12.37
N GLU A 65 -7.94 8.15 11.27
CA GLU A 65 -8.64 9.02 10.32
C GLU A 65 -9.49 8.23 9.31
N ASN A 66 -9.20 6.93 9.13
CA ASN A 66 -9.87 6.09 8.15
C ASN A 66 -10.62 4.95 8.86
N ASN A 67 -11.91 4.81 8.54
CA ASN A 67 -12.74 3.72 9.03
C ASN A 67 -12.63 2.52 8.08
N PHE A 68 -11.49 1.81 8.13
CA PHE A 68 -11.32 0.59 7.32
C PHE A 68 -12.31 -0.50 7.74
N SER A 69 -12.89 -1.16 6.76
CA SER A 69 -13.81 -2.27 6.92
C SER A 69 -13.10 -3.63 6.87
N ASN A 70 -13.83 -4.71 7.14
CA ASN A 70 -13.28 -6.07 6.97
C ASN A 70 -12.96 -6.38 5.49
N GLU A 71 -13.71 -5.82 4.55
CA GLU A 71 -13.50 -5.94 3.10
C GLU A 71 -12.20 -5.28 2.67
N ASP A 72 -11.87 -4.11 3.24
CA ASP A 72 -10.63 -3.39 2.95
C ASP A 72 -9.40 -4.17 3.38
N CYS A 73 -9.52 -5.05 4.37
CA CYS A 73 -8.42 -5.87 4.86
C CYS A 73 -7.78 -6.74 3.79
N VAL A 74 -8.57 -7.26 2.85
CA VAL A 74 -8.05 -8.04 1.72
C VAL A 74 -7.20 -7.15 0.81
N VAL A 75 -7.66 -5.92 0.55
CA VAL A 75 -6.94 -4.94 -0.28
C VAL A 75 -5.66 -4.49 0.43
N ILE A 76 -5.72 -4.21 1.74
CA ILE A 76 -4.56 -3.84 2.57
C ILE A 76 -3.49 -4.92 2.49
N VAL A 77 -3.84 -6.18 2.77
CA VAL A 77 -2.87 -7.29 2.79
C VAL A 77 -2.26 -7.52 1.41
N ARG A 78 -3.05 -7.50 0.34
CA ARG A 78 -2.55 -7.64 -1.03
C ARG A 78 -1.63 -6.48 -1.43
N THR A 79 -1.99 -5.26 -1.07
CA THR A 79 -1.14 -4.09 -1.30
C THR A 79 0.18 -4.23 -0.55
N PHE A 80 0.12 -4.72 0.68
CA PHE A 80 1.30 -4.96 1.50
C PHE A 80 2.22 -6.03 0.86
N ILE A 81 1.67 -7.17 0.46
CA ILE A 81 2.43 -8.24 -0.25
C ILE A 81 3.10 -7.67 -1.50
N ASN A 82 2.36 -6.92 -2.33
CA ASN A 82 2.89 -6.38 -3.58
C ASN A 82 4.02 -5.37 -3.35
N LYS A 83 3.85 -4.47 -2.36
CA LYS A 83 4.89 -3.51 -2.01
C LYS A 83 6.11 -4.19 -1.39
N SER A 84 5.90 -5.17 -0.50
CA SER A 84 6.99 -5.98 0.09
C SER A 84 7.81 -6.71 -0.99
N LYS A 85 7.16 -7.28 -2.01
CA LYS A 85 7.86 -7.89 -3.15
C LYS A 85 8.73 -6.89 -3.93
N LYS A 86 8.23 -5.65 -4.11
CA LYS A 86 9.03 -4.57 -4.74
C LYS A 86 10.24 -4.21 -3.88
N ILE A 87 10.05 -4.04 -2.57
CA ILE A 87 11.14 -3.73 -1.65
C ILE A 87 12.13 -4.89 -1.58
N LEU A 88 11.69 -6.15 -1.59
CA LEU A 88 12.58 -7.32 -1.63
C LEU A 88 13.51 -7.28 -2.85
N LYS A 89 12.95 -6.98 -4.04
CA LYS A 89 13.77 -6.83 -5.25
C LYS A 89 14.82 -5.75 -5.09
N LEU A 90 14.43 -4.56 -4.64
CA LEU A 90 15.35 -3.44 -4.42
C LEU A 90 16.38 -3.74 -3.32
N SER A 91 15.97 -4.42 -2.25
CA SER A 91 16.87 -4.80 -1.15
C SER A 91 17.94 -5.79 -1.62
N ASN A 92 17.61 -6.76 -2.51
CA ASN A 92 18.59 -7.64 -3.12
C ASN A 92 19.58 -6.86 -4.01
N GLU A 93 19.09 -5.90 -4.79
CA GLU A 93 19.95 -5.03 -5.62
C GLU A 93 20.87 -4.16 -4.74
N PHE A 94 20.34 -3.64 -3.64
CA PHE A 94 21.10 -2.87 -2.67
C PHE A 94 22.19 -3.70 -1.96
N GLU A 95 21.91 -4.97 -1.64
CA GLU A 95 22.91 -5.86 -1.05
C GLU A 95 24.11 -6.08 -1.98
N ILE A 96 23.91 -6.03 -3.29
CA ILE A 96 24.97 -6.19 -4.29
C ILE A 96 25.78 -4.89 -4.45
N ASN A 97 25.10 -3.76 -4.66
CA ASN A 97 25.78 -2.51 -5.05
C ASN A 97 26.11 -1.60 -3.86
N LYS A 98 25.54 -1.84 -2.68
CA LYS A 98 25.72 -1.07 -1.44
C LYS A 98 25.49 0.44 -1.58
N ASN A 99 24.76 0.88 -2.60
CA ASN A 99 24.48 2.28 -2.90
C ASN A 99 22.97 2.49 -3.07
N LEU A 100 22.33 3.17 -2.10
CA LEU A 100 20.88 3.43 -2.09
C LEU A 100 20.44 4.28 -3.28
N ASP A 101 21.18 5.33 -3.61
CA ASP A 101 20.81 6.25 -4.70
C ASP A 101 20.90 5.55 -6.06
N LEU A 102 21.91 4.72 -6.25
CA LEU A 102 22.05 3.90 -7.44
C LEU A 102 20.91 2.88 -7.54
N THR A 103 20.60 2.17 -6.46
CA THR A 103 19.49 1.21 -6.41
C THR A 103 18.15 1.85 -6.80
N ILE A 104 17.88 3.05 -6.27
CA ILE A 104 16.63 3.77 -6.55
C ILE A 104 16.59 4.32 -7.97
N SER A 105 17.71 4.85 -8.47
CA SER A 105 17.76 5.44 -9.82
C SER A 105 17.73 4.40 -10.93
N SER A 106 18.28 3.20 -10.70
CA SER A 106 18.27 2.07 -11.65
C SER A 106 17.04 1.19 -11.59
N ALA A 107 16.12 1.44 -10.64
CA ALA A 107 14.94 0.61 -10.43
C ALA A 107 14.07 0.45 -11.68
N LYS A 108 13.62 -0.79 -11.93
CA LYS A 108 12.70 -1.12 -13.03
C LYS A 108 11.46 -1.83 -12.49
N PRO A 109 10.23 -1.22 -12.65
CA PRO A 109 9.95 0.10 -13.26
C PRO A 109 10.52 1.26 -12.43
N PRO A 110 10.73 2.46 -13.03
CA PRO A 110 11.25 3.62 -12.32
C PRO A 110 10.38 4.01 -11.12
N ILE A 111 11.02 4.36 -10.01
CA ILE A 111 10.32 4.83 -8.81
C ILE A 111 9.88 6.27 -9.03
N PHE A 112 8.61 6.55 -8.76
CA PHE A 112 8.07 7.89 -8.87
C PHE A 112 8.81 8.84 -7.90
N TRP A 113 9.10 10.05 -8.34
CA TRP A 113 9.95 10.97 -7.59
C TRP A 113 9.48 11.26 -6.16
N LYS A 114 8.14 11.29 -5.93
CA LYS A 114 7.55 11.48 -4.59
C LYS A 114 7.78 10.29 -3.65
N ASP A 115 7.95 9.10 -4.21
CA ASP A 115 8.06 7.86 -3.43
C ASP A 115 9.53 7.51 -3.12
N LYS A 116 10.49 8.25 -3.70
CA LYS A 116 11.93 7.95 -3.53
C LYS A 116 12.36 7.98 -2.07
N GLU A 117 11.96 9.02 -1.34
CA GLU A 117 12.38 9.19 0.06
C GLU A 117 11.79 8.12 0.98
N ILE A 118 10.51 7.79 0.83
CA ILE A 118 9.91 6.72 1.62
C ILE A 118 10.51 5.36 1.25
N THR A 119 10.84 5.13 -0.02
CA THR A 119 11.50 3.90 -0.46
C THR A 119 12.91 3.77 0.14
N LYS A 120 13.68 4.86 0.23
CA LYS A 120 14.98 4.86 0.94
C LYS A 120 14.83 4.47 2.40
N GLN A 121 13.83 5.06 3.09
CA GLN A 121 13.52 4.71 4.48
C GLN A 121 13.17 3.23 4.62
N GLN A 122 12.34 2.70 3.72
CA GLN A 122 11.97 1.29 3.72
C GLN A 122 13.20 0.38 3.54
N LEU A 123 14.04 0.66 2.55
CA LEU A 123 15.26 -0.12 2.29
C LEU A 123 16.24 -0.11 3.48
N SER A 124 16.32 1.00 4.22
CA SER A 124 17.17 1.09 5.42
C SER A 124 16.65 0.26 6.60
N LYS A 125 15.35 -0.11 6.62
CA LYS A 125 14.72 -0.84 7.73
C LYS A 125 14.63 -2.34 7.53
N TRP A 126 14.81 -2.83 6.31
CA TRP A 126 14.51 -4.21 5.98
C TRP A 126 15.67 -4.90 5.25
N LYS A 127 16.18 -5.98 5.83
CA LYS A 127 17.05 -6.92 5.13
C LYS A 127 16.21 -7.86 4.25
N PRO A 128 16.77 -8.41 3.14
CA PRO A 128 16.04 -9.31 2.24
C PRO A 128 15.34 -10.47 2.96
N GLU A 129 16.01 -11.10 3.93
CA GLU A 129 15.48 -12.23 4.70
C GLU A 129 14.23 -11.84 5.49
N ASN A 130 14.27 -10.69 6.17
CA ASN A 130 13.14 -10.23 6.97
C ASN A 130 11.94 -9.86 6.10
N ILE A 131 12.17 -9.36 4.87
CA ILE A 131 11.08 -9.09 3.91
C ILE A 131 10.48 -10.41 3.41
N LYS A 132 11.28 -11.46 3.17
CA LYS A 132 10.75 -12.79 2.79
C LYS A 132 9.84 -13.33 3.88
N ASN A 133 10.25 -13.25 5.14
CA ASN A 133 9.43 -13.67 6.28
C ASN A 133 8.14 -12.83 6.38
N LEU A 134 8.23 -11.51 6.19
CA LEU A 134 7.06 -10.63 6.15
C LEU A 134 6.06 -11.03 5.05
N ILE A 135 6.55 -11.34 3.84
CA ILE A 135 5.70 -11.80 2.73
C ILE A 135 5.01 -13.12 3.09
N TYR A 136 5.73 -14.05 3.72
CA TYR A 136 5.15 -15.32 4.17
C TYR A 136 4.04 -15.08 5.20
N GLU A 137 4.29 -14.31 6.25
CA GLU A 137 3.30 -13.98 7.28
C GLU A 137 2.06 -13.28 6.68
N LEU A 138 2.25 -12.34 5.76
CA LEU A 138 1.15 -11.67 5.06
C LEU A 138 0.32 -12.65 4.22
N SER A 139 0.96 -13.64 3.59
CA SER A 139 0.25 -14.67 2.84
C SER A 139 -0.59 -15.57 3.75
N GLU A 140 -0.11 -15.89 4.93
CA GLU A 140 -0.88 -16.61 5.96
C GLU A 140 -2.08 -15.77 6.46
N ILE A 141 -1.88 -14.47 6.66
CA ILE A 141 -2.99 -13.56 7.02
C ILE A 141 -4.02 -13.50 5.89
N GLU A 142 -3.61 -13.39 4.62
CA GLU A 142 -4.52 -13.40 3.48
C GLU A 142 -5.39 -14.66 3.46
N LEU A 143 -4.80 -15.83 3.72
CA LEU A 143 -5.53 -17.09 3.79
C LEU A 143 -6.54 -17.12 4.94
N LYS A 144 -6.17 -16.59 6.12
CA LYS A 144 -7.06 -16.51 7.28
C LYS A 144 -8.25 -15.59 7.01
N ILE A 145 -8.02 -14.42 6.43
CA ILE A 145 -9.06 -13.46 6.07
C ILE A 145 -10.03 -14.05 5.05
N LYS A 146 -9.53 -14.74 4.03
CA LYS A 146 -10.37 -15.38 3.01
C LYS A 146 -11.26 -16.49 3.56
N LYS A 147 -10.79 -17.20 4.60
CA LYS A 147 -11.58 -18.24 5.27
C LYS A 147 -12.64 -17.67 6.19
N ASN A 148 -12.35 -16.55 6.85
CA ASN A 148 -13.29 -15.89 7.75
C ASN A 148 -13.02 -14.38 7.76
N LEU A 149 -13.95 -13.64 7.18
CA LEU A 149 -13.87 -12.18 7.08
C LEU A 149 -14.16 -11.48 8.43
N ASN A 150 -14.89 -12.16 9.32
CA ASN A 150 -15.19 -11.62 10.64
C ASN A 150 -13.89 -11.40 11.44
N ASN A 151 -13.74 -10.24 12.06
CA ASN A 151 -12.56 -9.84 12.81
C ASN A 151 -11.28 -9.60 11.99
N SER A 152 -11.36 -9.55 10.65
CA SER A 152 -10.21 -9.27 9.78
C SER A 152 -9.53 -7.94 10.11
N ILE A 153 -10.32 -6.93 10.46
CA ILE A 153 -9.79 -5.61 10.83
C ILE A 153 -8.89 -5.68 12.07
N TYR A 154 -9.26 -6.42 13.11
CA TYR A 154 -8.42 -6.61 14.29
C TYR A 154 -7.13 -7.34 13.97
N LEU A 155 -7.20 -8.40 13.16
CA LEU A 155 -6.04 -9.18 12.75
C LEU A 155 -5.04 -8.30 11.98
N VAL A 156 -5.52 -7.55 10.98
CA VAL A 156 -4.67 -6.71 10.12
C VAL A 156 -4.12 -5.52 10.89
N THR A 157 -4.94 -4.85 11.70
CA THR A 157 -4.49 -3.70 12.49
C THR A 157 -3.41 -4.11 13.50
N ASN A 158 -3.62 -5.20 14.23
CA ASN A 158 -2.62 -5.71 15.18
C ASN A 158 -1.31 -6.08 14.47
N PHE A 159 -1.39 -6.75 13.33
CA PHE A 159 -0.22 -7.07 12.53
C PHE A 159 0.56 -5.82 12.08
N ILE A 160 -0.15 -4.80 11.56
CA ILE A 160 0.47 -3.54 11.14
C ILE A 160 1.16 -2.85 12.32
N LEU A 161 0.51 -2.78 13.47
CA LEU A 161 1.07 -2.17 14.67
C LEU A 161 2.30 -2.94 15.17
N GLU A 162 2.25 -4.27 15.22
CA GLU A 162 3.38 -5.13 15.58
C GLU A 162 4.59 -4.88 14.67
N LYS A 163 4.38 -4.92 13.34
CA LYS A 163 5.47 -4.69 12.37
C LYS A 163 6.02 -3.27 12.38
N SER A 164 5.24 -2.29 12.86
CA SER A 164 5.70 -0.91 13.04
C SER A 164 6.67 -0.72 14.21
N ILE A 165 6.64 -1.64 15.19
CA ILE A 165 7.41 -1.54 16.44
C ILE A 165 8.63 -2.48 16.41
N SER A 166 8.52 -3.64 15.76
CA SER A 166 9.58 -4.64 15.75
C SER A 166 10.90 -4.06 15.21
N GLN A 167 11.93 -4.07 16.04
CA GLN A 167 13.31 -3.86 15.58
C GLN A 167 13.80 -5.15 14.93
N ASN A 168 14.31 -5.04 13.71
CA ASN A 168 14.92 -6.17 12.99
C ASN A 168 16.38 -6.29 13.33
#